data_24c17aa698fb796e7056bf85ec86b528
#
_entry.id   24c17aa698fb796e7056bf85ec86b528
#
_cell.length_a   1.000
_cell.length_b   1.000
_cell.length_c   1.000
_cell.angle_alpha   90.00
_cell.angle_beta   90.00
_cell.angle_gamma   90.00
#
_symmetry.space_group_name_H-M   'P 1'
#
loop_
_entity.id
_entity.type
_entity.pdbx_description
1 polymer ?
#
loop_
_entity_poly.entity_id
_entity_poly.type
_entity_poly.pdbx_seq_one_letter_code
_entity_poly.pdbx_strand_id
1 'polypeptide(L)'
;KSFTNGSVALNKTIIDEVEVYSVTLPNNSKYHQPIVFFLGSKDEMIKNLKDLSEALETGTKGEVFDFTVCGKKYQLSFSRSLGQKCFKIWEPINVSSDYGRFFKATMDDILEYIENKN
;
A
#
# COMPACT_ATOMS: atom_id res chain seq x y z
N LYS A 1 -6.12 8.53 -16.78
CA LYS A 1 -6.55 9.32 -15.65
C LYS A 1 -6.08 8.73 -14.34
N SER A 2 -5.49 9.53 -13.49
CA SER A 2 -4.92 9.03 -12.25
C SER A 2 -5.93 9.00 -11.12
N PHE A 3 -5.70 8.09 -10.19
CA PHE A 3 -6.46 8.02 -8.96
C PHE A 3 -5.65 8.66 -7.86
N THR A 4 -6.28 9.52 -7.08
CA THR A 4 -5.66 10.05 -5.86
C THR A 4 -6.70 10.02 -4.74
N ASN A 5 -6.21 9.81 -3.53
CA ASN A 5 -7.04 9.83 -2.34
C ASN A 5 -6.21 10.52 -1.26
N GLY A 6 -6.52 11.81 -1.05
CA GLY A 6 -5.67 12.63 -0.20
C GLY A 6 -4.27 12.73 -0.79
N SER A 7 -3.26 12.31 -0.04
CA SER A 7 -1.87 12.34 -0.49
C SER A 7 -1.42 11.01 -1.11
N VAL A 8 -2.31 10.04 -1.25
CA VAL A 8 -1.98 8.73 -1.82
C VAL A 8 -2.32 8.74 -3.31
N ALA A 9 -1.36 8.31 -4.12
CA ALA A 9 -1.53 8.24 -5.57
C ALA A 9 -1.34 6.81 -6.05
N LEU A 10 -2.22 6.39 -6.95
CA LEU A 10 -2.10 5.09 -7.62
C LEU A 10 -1.33 5.28 -8.91
N ASN A 11 -0.27 4.50 -9.09
CA ASN A 11 0.61 4.61 -10.24
C ASN A 11 0.66 3.30 -11.01
N LYS A 12 0.95 3.41 -12.31
CA LYS A 12 1.15 2.27 -13.18
C LYS A 12 2.50 2.43 -13.88
N THR A 13 3.32 1.39 -13.81
CA THR A 13 4.65 1.37 -14.38
C THR A 13 4.81 0.11 -15.22
N ILE A 14 5.63 0.15 -16.25
CA ILE A 14 5.92 -1.03 -17.06
C ILE A 14 7.27 -1.56 -16.66
N ILE A 15 7.32 -2.81 -16.19
CA ILE A 15 8.56 -3.49 -15.84
C ILE A 15 8.61 -4.79 -16.63
N ASP A 16 9.67 -4.94 -17.45
CA ASP A 16 9.84 -6.12 -18.30
C ASP A 16 8.59 -6.39 -19.13
N GLU A 17 8.02 -5.34 -19.72
CA GLU A 17 6.85 -5.40 -20.60
C GLU A 17 5.56 -5.79 -19.89
N VAL A 18 5.55 -5.77 -18.56
CA VAL A 18 4.37 -6.07 -17.76
C VAL A 18 3.94 -4.79 -17.02
N GLU A 19 2.63 -4.53 -17.03
CA GLU A 19 2.10 -3.41 -16.26
C GLU A 19 2.07 -3.77 -14.79
N VAL A 20 2.69 -2.92 -13.97
CA VAL A 20 2.77 -3.13 -12.52
C VAL A 20 2.22 -1.90 -11.83
N TYR A 21 1.39 -2.12 -10.84
CA TYR A 21 0.76 -1.04 -10.09
C TYR A 21 1.44 -0.83 -8.75
N SER A 22 1.44 0.40 -8.30
CA SER A 22 1.99 0.76 -7.00
C SER A 22 1.20 1.94 -6.44
N VAL A 23 1.31 2.14 -5.13
CA VAL A 23 0.79 3.34 -4.50
C VAL A 23 1.95 4.12 -3.91
N THR A 24 1.87 5.43 -4.01
CA THR A 24 2.85 6.31 -3.39
C THR A 24 2.24 6.83 -2.09
N LEU A 25 2.88 6.51 -0.98
CA LEU A 25 2.40 6.86 0.35
C LEU A 25 3.28 7.96 0.92
N PRO A 26 2.69 9.01 1.51
CA PRO A 26 3.50 10.02 2.16
C PRO A 26 4.34 9.40 3.26
N ASN A 27 5.60 9.82 3.35
CA ASN A 27 6.50 9.37 4.40
C ASN A 27 6.09 9.99 5.72
N ASN A 28 6.27 9.26 6.82
CA ASN A 28 6.02 9.81 8.15
C ASN A 28 6.94 10.98 8.45
N SER A 29 8.10 11.02 7.81
CA SER A 29 9.02 12.17 7.89
C SER A 29 8.82 13.04 6.65
N LYS A 30 8.46 14.30 6.84
CA LYS A 30 8.24 15.22 5.73
C LYS A 30 9.54 15.57 4.99
N TYR A 31 10.67 15.19 5.55
CA TYR A 31 11.98 15.46 4.95
C TYR A 31 12.49 14.31 4.08
N HIS A 32 11.78 13.19 4.04
CA HIS A 32 12.21 12.02 3.31
C HIS A 32 11.26 11.72 2.16
N GLN A 33 11.75 10.94 1.20
CA GLN A 33 10.97 10.58 0.01
C GLN A 33 9.75 9.75 0.37
N PRO A 34 8.66 9.88 -0.40
CA PRO A 34 7.50 9.02 -0.19
C PRO A 34 7.85 7.55 -0.32
N ILE A 35 7.04 6.72 0.31
CA ILE A 35 7.19 5.26 0.22
C ILE A 35 6.42 4.78 -0.99
N VAL A 36 7.10 4.06 -1.89
CA VAL A 36 6.44 3.45 -3.05
C VAL A 36 6.17 1.98 -2.72
N PHE A 37 4.90 1.63 -2.63
CA PHE A 37 4.48 0.29 -2.27
C PHE A 37 3.91 -0.40 -3.50
N PHE A 38 4.63 -1.41 -4.00
CA PHE A 38 4.20 -2.14 -5.18
C PHE A 38 3.06 -3.09 -4.85
N LEU A 39 2.10 -3.20 -5.76
CA LEU A 39 0.94 -4.06 -5.59
C LEU A 39 0.91 -5.20 -6.60
N GLY A 40 1.72 -5.11 -7.67
CA GLY A 40 1.84 -6.15 -8.67
C GLY A 40 1.05 -5.84 -9.93
N SER A 41 0.81 -6.88 -10.74
CA SER A 41 -0.03 -6.75 -11.93
C SER A 41 -1.45 -6.40 -11.52
N LYS A 42 -2.32 -6.14 -12.50
CA LYS A 42 -3.71 -5.77 -12.19
C LYS A 42 -4.39 -6.83 -11.32
N ASP A 43 -4.27 -8.10 -11.71
CA ASP A 43 -4.91 -9.19 -10.96
C ASP A 43 -4.28 -9.34 -9.58
N GLU A 44 -2.97 -9.26 -9.50
CA GLU A 44 -2.27 -9.32 -8.21
C GLU A 44 -2.66 -8.15 -7.32
N MET A 45 -2.77 -6.96 -7.91
CA MET A 45 -3.15 -5.77 -7.16
C MET A 45 -4.53 -5.93 -6.54
N ILE A 46 -5.48 -6.41 -7.31
CA ILE A 46 -6.85 -6.60 -6.82
C ILE A 46 -6.84 -7.61 -5.66
N LYS A 47 -6.15 -8.74 -5.85
CA LYS A 47 -6.06 -9.75 -4.82
C LYS A 47 -5.37 -9.20 -3.57
N ASN A 48 -4.25 -8.52 -3.75
CA ASN A 48 -3.49 -7.99 -2.62
C ASN A 48 -4.29 -6.95 -1.84
N LEU A 49 -4.98 -6.05 -2.56
CA LEU A 49 -5.78 -5.04 -1.88
C LEU A 49 -6.92 -5.67 -1.08
N LYS A 50 -7.58 -6.68 -1.65
CA LYS A 50 -8.65 -7.39 -0.94
C LYS A 50 -8.11 -8.09 0.30
N ASP A 51 -6.98 -8.78 0.15
CA ASP A 51 -6.39 -9.51 1.26
C ASP A 51 -5.95 -8.57 2.38
N LEU A 52 -5.31 -7.45 2.02
CA LEU A 52 -4.84 -6.49 3.00
C LEU A 52 -6.00 -5.77 3.69
N SER A 53 -7.02 -5.39 2.93
CA SER A 53 -8.19 -4.74 3.50
C SER A 53 -8.90 -5.67 4.48
N GLU A 54 -9.04 -6.94 4.10
CA GLU A 54 -9.66 -7.94 4.96
C GLU A 54 -8.83 -8.20 6.21
N ALA A 55 -7.50 -8.26 6.06
CA ALA A 55 -6.61 -8.46 7.19
C ALA A 55 -6.75 -7.35 8.23
N LEU A 56 -7.01 -6.12 7.80
CA LEU A 56 -7.19 -5.01 8.71
C LEU A 56 -8.45 -5.15 9.58
N GLU A 57 -9.41 -5.94 9.13
CA GLU A 57 -10.62 -6.17 9.92
C GLU A 57 -10.34 -7.01 11.16
N THR A 58 -9.42 -7.96 11.07
CA THR A 58 -9.19 -8.93 12.12
C THR A 58 -7.82 -8.83 12.78
N GLY A 59 -6.92 -8.02 12.22
CA GLY A 59 -5.55 -7.91 12.75
C GLY A 59 -5.49 -7.19 14.09
N THR A 60 -4.45 -7.51 14.83
CA THR A 60 -4.21 -6.91 16.15
C THR A 60 -3.15 -5.82 16.00
N LYS A 61 -3.43 -4.66 16.58
CA LYS A 61 -2.51 -3.53 16.54
C LYS A 61 -1.12 -3.97 17.03
N GLY A 62 -0.10 -3.61 16.26
CA GLY A 62 1.28 -3.94 16.59
C GLY A 62 1.80 -5.21 15.94
N GLU A 63 0.94 -6.05 15.39
CA GLU A 63 1.41 -7.22 14.66
C GLU A 63 2.17 -6.80 13.41
N VAL A 64 3.24 -7.54 13.10
CA VAL A 64 4.10 -7.25 11.95
C VAL A 64 4.20 -8.51 11.09
N PHE A 65 4.12 -8.35 9.78
CA PHE A 65 4.35 -9.47 8.88
C PHE A 65 5.07 -9.00 7.62
N ASP A 66 5.68 -9.97 6.92
CA ASP A 66 6.39 -9.69 5.67
C ASP A 66 5.43 -9.74 4.49
N PHE A 67 5.70 -8.91 3.48
CA PHE A 67 4.93 -8.88 2.26
C PHE A 67 5.90 -8.70 1.10
N THR A 68 5.91 -9.66 0.18
CA THR A 68 6.81 -9.62 -0.97
C THR A 68 6.01 -9.53 -2.26
N VAL A 69 6.38 -8.60 -3.12
CA VAL A 69 5.72 -8.40 -4.41
C VAL A 69 6.73 -7.82 -5.39
N CYS A 70 6.72 -8.33 -6.62
CA CYS A 70 7.62 -7.85 -7.68
C CYS A 70 9.09 -7.90 -7.25
N GLY A 71 9.46 -8.89 -6.45
CA GLY A 71 10.84 -9.03 -5.97
C GLY A 71 11.21 -8.06 -4.86
N LYS A 72 10.29 -7.23 -4.41
CA LYS A 72 10.54 -6.29 -3.30
C LYS A 72 9.93 -6.82 -2.01
N LYS A 73 10.66 -6.66 -0.94
CA LYS A 73 10.22 -7.12 0.37
C LYS A 73 9.85 -5.92 1.23
N TYR A 74 8.66 -5.99 1.84
CA TYR A 74 8.17 -4.96 2.75
C TYR A 74 7.81 -5.61 4.07
N GLN A 75 7.76 -4.80 5.12
CA GLN A 75 7.15 -5.20 6.38
C GLN A 75 5.96 -4.30 6.64
N LEU A 76 4.88 -4.91 7.10
CA LEU A 76 3.62 -4.22 7.38
C LEU A 76 3.26 -4.43 8.83
N SER A 77 2.83 -3.35 9.49
CA SER A 77 2.39 -3.42 10.87
C SER A 77 0.96 -2.92 10.98
N PHE A 78 0.12 -3.68 11.68
CA PHE A 78 -1.25 -3.24 11.95
C PHE A 78 -1.23 -2.01 12.84
N SER A 79 -1.98 -0.99 12.46
CA SER A 79 -1.98 0.28 13.16
C SER A 79 -3.34 0.96 13.06
N ARG A 80 -3.45 2.07 13.76
CA ARG A 80 -4.65 2.88 13.73
C ARG A 80 -4.23 4.33 13.84
N SER A 81 -4.84 5.19 13.04
CA SER A 81 -4.54 6.61 13.07
C SER A 81 -5.87 7.37 12.97
N LEU A 82 -6.12 8.26 13.93
CA LEU A 82 -7.35 9.04 13.98
C LEU A 82 -8.59 8.13 13.92
N GLY A 83 -8.51 6.97 14.58
CA GLY A 83 -9.62 6.04 14.63
C GLY A 83 -9.78 5.15 13.41
N GLN A 84 -8.93 5.31 12.40
CA GLN A 84 -9.03 4.54 11.16
C GLN A 84 -7.94 3.49 11.10
N LYS A 85 -8.30 2.29 10.63
CA LYS A 85 -7.36 1.18 10.51
C LYS A 85 -6.43 1.38 9.33
N CYS A 86 -5.17 1.07 9.51
CA CYS A 86 -4.18 1.20 8.44
C CYS A 86 -3.01 0.26 8.69
N PHE A 87 -2.18 0.10 7.66
CA PHE A 87 -0.88 -0.53 7.80
C PHE A 87 0.19 0.55 7.80
N LYS A 88 1.19 0.39 8.66
CA LYS A 88 2.46 1.08 8.50
C LYS A 88 3.31 0.20 7.62
N ILE A 89 3.85 0.75 6.54
CA ILE A 89 4.59 -0.02 5.54
C ILE A 89 5.99 0.55 5.40
N TRP A 90 7.00 -0.32 5.47
CA TRP A 90 8.40 0.09 5.29
C TRP A 90 9.18 -1.03 4.63
N GLU A 91 10.36 -0.67 4.10
CA GLU A 91 11.29 -1.64 3.53
C GLU A 91 12.31 -2.01 4.59
N PRO A 92 12.43 -3.30 4.95
CA PRO A 92 13.27 -3.72 6.08
C PRO A 92 14.75 -3.48 5.89
N ILE A 93 15.21 -3.26 4.65
CA ILE A 93 16.62 -2.99 4.40
C ILE A 93 17.02 -1.57 4.75
N ASN A 94 16.06 -0.69 4.96
CA ASN A 94 16.33 0.69 5.36
C ASN A 94 16.58 0.76 6.86
N VAL A 95 17.61 1.46 7.25
CA VAL A 95 17.94 1.61 8.67
C VAL A 95 17.17 2.74 9.33
N SER A 96 16.48 3.55 8.53
CA SER A 96 15.69 4.66 9.07
C SER A 96 14.36 4.15 9.60
N SER A 97 13.68 4.99 10.37
CA SER A 97 12.35 4.66 10.89
C SER A 97 11.25 5.14 9.96
N ASP A 98 11.56 5.31 8.69
CA ASP A 98 10.59 5.76 7.69
C ASP A 98 9.51 4.73 7.44
N TYR A 99 8.28 5.20 7.34
CA TYR A 99 7.16 4.34 6.94
C TYR A 99 6.07 5.21 6.32
N GLY A 100 5.21 4.57 5.55
CA GLY A 100 4.00 5.21 5.05
C GLY A 100 2.79 4.53 5.65
N ARG A 101 1.67 5.24 5.73
CA ARG A 101 0.40 4.66 6.19
C ARG A 101 -0.52 4.39 5.02
N PHE A 102 -1.03 3.18 4.95
CA PHE A 102 -1.97 2.78 3.91
C PHE A 102 -3.28 2.40 4.59
N PHE A 103 -4.28 3.26 4.44
CA PHE A 103 -5.55 3.11 5.16
C PHE A 103 -6.49 2.14 4.46
N LYS A 104 -7.27 1.41 5.26
CA LYS A 104 -8.29 0.50 4.75
C LYS A 104 -9.26 1.21 3.81
N ALA A 105 -9.70 2.40 4.20
CA ALA A 105 -10.63 3.18 3.37
C ALA A 105 -10.03 3.49 2.00
N THR A 106 -8.72 3.78 1.96
CA THR A 106 -8.04 4.05 0.69
C THR A 106 -7.96 2.79 -0.16
N MET A 107 -7.67 1.65 0.45
CA MET A 107 -7.65 0.37 -0.27
C MET A 107 -9.00 0.08 -0.91
N ASP A 108 -10.07 0.28 -0.15
CA ASP A 108 -11.42 0.03 -0.63
C ASP A 108 -11.79 1.00 -1.75
N ASP A 109 -11.35 2.26 -1.65
CA ASP A 109 -11.59 3.25 -2.70
C ASP A 109 -10.86 2.88 -3.99
N ILE A 110 -9.64 2.38 -3.88
CA ILE A 110 -8.89 1.94 -5.06
C ILE A 110 -9.58 0.76 -5.72
N LEU A 111 -10.04 -0.20 -4.93
CA LEU A 111 -10.76 -1.35 -5.45
C LEU A 111 -12.01 -0.91 -6.20
N GLU A 112 -12.78 0.01 -5.64
CA GLU A 112 -13.97 0.53 -6.29
C GLU A 112 -13.63 1.25 -7.58
N TYR A 113 -12.57 2.05 -7.56
CA TYR A 113 -12.13 2.78 -8.75
C TYR A 113 -11.77 1.81 -9.89
N ILE A 114 -11.05 0.75 -9.58
CA ILE A 114 -10.62 -0.23 -10.57
C ILE A 114 -11.81 -1.01 -11.12
N GLU A 115 -12.72 -1.43 -10.24
CA GLU A 115 -13.88 -2.21 -10.65
C GLU A 115 -14.85 -1.39 -11.50
N ASN A 116 -14.95 -0.10 -11.24
CA ASN A 116 -15.87 0.76 -11.98
C ASN A 116 -15.27 1.32 -13.26
N LYS A 117 -13.98 1.13 -13.47
CA LYS A 117 -13.31 1.68 -14.64
C LYS A 117 -13.55 0.85 -15.89
N ASN A 118 -13.99 -0.37 -15.75
CA ASN A 118 -14.22 -1.24 -16.91
C ASN A 118 -15.57 -1.01 -17.55
#